data_c18acc73d4358be5f0005486a717321f
#
_entry.id   c18acc73d4358be5f0005486a717321f
#
_cell.length_a   1.000
_cell.length_b   1.000
_cell.length_c   1.000
_cell.angle_alpha   90.00
_cell.angle_beta   90.00
_cell.angle_gamma   90.00
#
_symmetry.space_group_name_H-M   'P 1'
#
loop_
_entity.id
_entity.type
_entity.pdbx_description
1 polymer ?
#
loop_
_entity_poly.entity_id
_entity_poly.type
_entity_poly.pdbx_seq_one_letter_code
_entity_poly.pdbx_strand_id
1 'polypeptide(L)' 'MDPRVAPVTVEMNGTAAELLVRLMNEMQTVDPMAVLTRALGMLEQGVAARQRGHRLGIYDPSTERFMDLVI' A
#
# COMPACT_ATOMS: atom_id res chain seq x y z
N MET A 1 -13.56 -14.52 8.56
CA MET A 1 -14.07 -13.15 8.47
C MET A 1 -14.93 -12.84 9.68
N ASP A 2 -14.75 -11.67 10.27
CA ASP A 2 -15.59 -11.22 11.38
C ASP A 2 -17.01 -10.97 10.84
N PRO A 3 -18.06 -11.67 11.36
CA PRO A 3 -19.43 -11.49 10.86
C PRO A 3 -20.00 -10.09 11.10
N ARG A 4 -19.33 -9.29 11.94
CA ARG A 4 -19.77 -7.91 12.20
C ARG A 4 -19.26 -6.92 11.15
N VAL A 5 -18.39 -7.37 10.27
CA VAL A 5 -17.84 -6.52 9.20
C VAL A 5 -18.51 -6.88 7.88
N ALA A 6 -19.26 -5.95 7.32
CA ALA A 6 -19.90 -6.15 6.02
C ALA A 6 -18.84 -6.18 4.91
N PRO A 7 -19.04 -6.97 3.86
CA PRO A 7 -18.16 -6.90 2.69
C PRO A 7 -18.15 -5.50 2.10
N VAL A 8 -16.96 -5.09 1.64
CA VAL A 8 -16.77 -3.79 1.00
C VAL A 8 -16.38 -4.02 -0.45
N THR A 9 -17.11 -3.36 -1.36
CA THR A 9 -16.82 -3.41 -2.78
C THR A 9 -16.14 -2.11 -3.19
N VAL A 10 -15.03 -2.23 -3.92
CA VAL A 10 -14.28 -1.07 -4.40
C VAL A 10 -14.22 -1.12 -5.92
N GLU A 11 -14.66 -0.04 -6.57
CA GLU A 11 -14.46 0.13 -7.99
C GLU A 11 -13.25 1.02 -8.23
N MET A 12 -12.41 0.62 -9.18
CA MET A 12 -11.24 1.39 -9.57
C MET A 12 -11.27 1.67 -11.06
N ASN A 13 -10.93 2.88 -11.43
CA ASN A 13 -10.80 3.27 -12.82
C ASN A 13 -9.61 4.24 -12.96
N GLY A 14 -9.27 4.56 -14.22
CA GLY A 14 -8.21 5.52 -14.49
C GLY A 14 -6.87 5.13 -13.88
N THR A 15 -6.21 6.09 -13.28
CA THR A 15 -4.86 5.93 -12.73
C THR A 15 -4.77 4.84 -11.66
N ALA A 16 -5.79 4.76 -10.79
CA ALA A 16 -5.79 3.76 -9.73
C ALA A 16 -5.83 2.34 -10.30
N ALA A 17 -6.67 2.12 -11.32
CA ALA A 17 -6.76 0.81 -11.96
C ALA A 17 -5.47 0.45 -12.69
N GLU A 18 -4.87 1.41 -13.38
CA GLU A 18 -3.59 1.20 -14.08
C GLU A 18 -2.48 0.84 -13.11
N LEU A 19 -2.42 1.52 -11.99
CA LEU A 19 -1.42 1.26 -10.96
C LEU A 19 -1.61 -0.14 -10.36
N LEU A 20 -2.86 -0.54 -10.10
CA LEU A 20 -3.16 -1.87 -9.59
C LEU A 20 -2.66 -2.95 -10.56
N VAL A 21 -2.97 -2.81 -11.85
CA VAL A 21 -2.54 -3.77 -12.86
C VAL A 21 -1.02 -3.84 -12.94
N ARG A 22 -0.34 -2.70 -12.90
CA ARG A 22 1.11 -2.65 -12.91
C ARG A 22 1.71 -3.40 -11.73
N LEU A 23 1.17 -3.15 -10.52
CA LEU A 23 1.65 -3.81 -9.31
C LEU A 23 1.38 -5.31 -9.35
N MET A 24 0.24 -5.73 -9.90
CA MET A 24 -0.06 -7.15 -10.08
C MET A 24 1.00 -7.82 -10.98
N ASN A 25 1.37 -7.15 -12.06
CA ASN A 25 2.40 -7.67 -12.97
C ASN A 25 3.76 -7.76 -12.28
N GLU A 26 4.16 -6.73 -11.56
CA GLU A 26 5.44 -6.71 -10.86
C GLU A 26 5.50 -7.71 -9.71
N MET A 27 4.39 -7.94 -9.02
CA MET A 27 4.30 -8.93 -7.96
C MET A 27 4.02 -10.34 -8.49
N GLN A 28 3.83 -10.48 -9.80
CA GLN A 28 3.54 -11.75 -10.45
C GLN A 28 2.33 -12.45 -9.86
N THR A 29 1.26 -11.71 -9.67
CA THR A 29 -0.01 -12.23 -9.16
C THR A 29 -1.14 -11.88 -10.12
N VAL A 30 -2.13 -12.77 -10.21
CA VAL A 30 -3.37 -12.52 -10.94
C VAL A 30 -4.50 -12.14 -10.00
N ASP A 31 -4.22 -12.08 -8.69
CA ASP A 31 -5.22 -11.77 -7.68
C ASP A 31 -5.07 -10.31 -7.23
N PRO A 32 -6.00 -9.42 -7.61
CA PRO A 32 -5.93 -8.03 -7.18
C PRO A 32 -6.02 -7.87 -5.65
N MET A 33 -6.68 -8.80 -4.96
CA MET A 33 -6.77 -8.72 -3.50
C MET A 33 -5.42 -8.93 -2.82
N ALA A 34 -4.52 -9.71 -3.44
CA ALA A 34 -3.17 -9.87 -2.90
C ALA A 34 -2.43 -8.53 -2.85
N VAL A 35 -2.57 -7.71 -3.90
CA VAL A 35 -1.97 -6.38 -3.95
C VAL A 35 -2.62 -5.46 -2.94
N LEU A 36 -3.95 -5.44 -2.91
CA LEU A 36 -4.70 -4.54 -2.02
C LEU A 36 -4.43 -4.84 -0.55
N THR A 37 -4.38 -6.12 -0.18
CA THR A 37 -4.10 -6.50 1.21
C THR A 37 -2.71 -6.04 1.63
N ARG A 38 -1.70 -6.19 0.77
CA ARG A 38 -0.35 -5.70 1.08
C ARG A 38 -0.31 -4.18 1.17
N ALA A 39 -0.99 -3.49 0.25
CA ALA A 39 -1.03 -2.04 0.27
C ALA A 39 -1.68 -1.51 1.54
N LEU A 40 -2.80 -2.10 1.96
CA LEU A 40 -3.48 -1.70 3.18
C LEU A 40 -2.63 -1.97 4.42
N GLY A 41 -1.92 -3.10 4.45
CA GLY A 41 -1.01 -3.42 5.55
C GLY A 41 0.14 -2.42 5.65
N MET A 42 0.71 -2.04 4.53
CA MET A 42 1.78 -1.04 4.51
C MET A 42 1.26 0.32 4.97
N LEU A 43 0.07 0.71 4.52
CA LEU A 43 -0.54 1.97 4.93
C LEU A 43 -0.84 1.99 6.42
N GLU A 44 -1.35 0.89 6.96
CA GLU A 44 -1.61 0.76 8.38
C GLU A 44 -0.34 0.97 9.21
N GLN A 45 0.77 0.34 8.79
CA GLN A 45 2.06 0.54 9.45
C GLN A 45 2.55 1.97 9.35
N GLY A 46 2.34 2.60 8.19
CA GLY A 46 2.73 3.99 7.98
C GLY A 46 1.97 4.96 8.87
N VAL A 47 0.65 4.77 8.98
CA VAL A 47 -0.19 5.59 9.85
C VAL A 47 0.22 5.42 11.30
N ALA A 48 0.46 4.18 11.74
CA ALA A 48 0.89 3.91 13.12
C ALA A 48 2.24 4.56 13.42
N ALA A 49 3.17 4.53 12.47
CA ALA A 49 4.48 5.17 12.63
C ALA A 49 4.34 6.68 12.80
N ARG A 50 3.50 7.31 11.99
CA ARG A 50 3.25 8.75 12.09
C ARG A 50 2.63 9.14 13.42
N GLN A 51 1.70 8.34 13.93
CA GLN A 51 1.07 8.59 15.24
C GLN A 51 2.06 8.54 16.37
N ARG A 52 3.18 7.82 16.20
CA ARG A 52 4.27 7.77 17.18
C ARG A 52 5.34 8.82 16.95
N GLY A 53 5.14 9.71 15.98
CA GLY A 53 6.12 10.73 15.63
C GLY A 53 7.31 10.21 14.84
N HIS A 54 7.21 9.00 14.28
CA HIS A 54 8.26 8.44 13.43
C HIS A 54 8.14 8.96 12.01
N ARG A 55 9.27 8.99 11.33
CA ARG A 55 9.30 9.32 9.90
C ARG A 55 9.17 8.04 9.11
N LEU A 56 8.34 8.10 8.06
CA LEU A 56 8.18 7.01 7.10
C LEU A 56 8.77 7.44 5.77
N GLY A 57 9.56 6.58 5.16
CA GLY A 57 10.14 6.94 3.88
C GLY A 57 10.91 5.79 3.24
N ILE A 58 11.62 6.15 2.19
CA ILE A 58 12.46 5.23 1.44
C ILE A 58 13.91 5.65 1.64
N TYR A 59 14.74 4.69 2.05
CA TYR A 59 16.17 4.90 2.20
C TYR A 59 16.90 4.24 1.05
N ASP A 60 17.74 5.04 0.37
CA ASP A 60 18.63 4.54 -0.68
C ASP A 60 20.04 4.43 -0.12
N PRO A 61 20.54 3.22 0.15
CA PRO A 61 21.87 3.05 0.73
C PRO A 61 23.00 3.44 -0.22
N SER A 62 22.76 3.43 -1.54
CA SER A 62 23.80 3.78 -2.50
C SER A 62 24.12 5.29 -2.49
N THR A 63 23.13 6.13 -2.20
CA THR A 63 23.29 7.59 -2.13
C THR A 63 23.18 8.12 -0.72
N GLU A 64 22.87 7.26 0.25
CA GLU A 64 22.62 7.62 1.64
C GLU A 64 21.51 8.66 1.80
N ARG A 65 20.55 8.65 0.88
CA ARG A 65 19.42 9.56 0.90
C ARG A 65 18.19 8.89 1.48
N PHE A 66 17.44 9.68 2.24
CA PHE A 66 16.16 9.30 2.78
C PHE A 66 15.09 10.20 2.18
N MET A 67 14.07 9.59 1.59
CA MET A 67 12.94 10.32 1.01
C MET A 67 11.72 10.09 1.87
N ASP A 68 11.17 11.17 2.44
CA ASP A 68 9.95 11.08 3.23
C ASP A 68 8.77 10.75 2.34
N LEU A 69 7.91 9.85 2.81
CA LEU A 69 6.63 9.57 2.20
C LEU A 69 5.53 10.31 2.94
N VAL A 70 4.65 10.92 2.17
CA VAL A 70 3.47 11.59 2.71
C VAL A 70 2.29 10.63 2.65
N ILE A 71 1.72 10.39 3.78
CA ILE A 71 0.54 9.53 3.90
C ILE A 71 -0.62 10.35 4.43
#